data_a1f90b9f266e5ed7ee476a1929e64bb9
#
_entry.id   a1f90b9f266e5ed7ee476a1929e64bb9
#
_cell.length_a   1.000
_cell.length_b   1.000
_cell.length_c   1.000
_cell.angle_alpha   90.00
_cell.angle_beta   90.00
_cell.angle_gamma   90.00
#
_symmetry.space_group_name_H-M   'P 1'
#
loop_
_entity.id
_entity.type
_entity.pdbx_description
1 polymer ?
#
loop_
_entity_poly.entity_id
_entity_poly.type
_entity_poly.pdbx_seq_one_letter_code
_entity_poly.pdbx_strand_id
1 'polypeptide(L)' 'MKLSFTIEEAAEATGYSTDTIRRAIRNSDLTVRYANSKPVILTTELQDWLSALPTEAPKR' A
#
# COMPACT_ATOMS: atom_id res chain seq x y z
N MET A 1 -2.51 -14.85 10.07
CA MET A 1 -2.07 -13.98 8.97
C MET A 1 -3.22 -13.09 8.51
N LYS A 2 -2.96 -11.81 8.33
CA LYS A 2 -3.98 -10.90 7.81
C LYS A 2 -4.15 -11.11 6.31
N LEU A 3 -5.38 -11.10 5.87
CA LEU A 3 -5.68 -11.21 4.45
C LEU A 3 -5.69 -9.85 3.75
N SER A 4 -5.96 -8.78 4.50
CA SER A 4 -6.01 -7.45 3.95
C SER A 4 -5.71 -6.42 5.03
N PHE A 5 -5.45 -5.19 4.58
CA PHE A 5 -5.15 -4.06 5.46
C PHE A 5 -6.02 -2.87 5.07
N THR A 6 -6.42 -2.09 6.05
CA THR A 6 -6.91 -0.74 5.77
C THR A 6 -5.72 0.14 5.40
N ILE A 7 -6.00 1.36 4.93
CA ILE A 7 -4.92 2.30 4.60
C ILE A 7 -4.05 2.57 5.83
N GLU A 8 -4.68 2.79 6.98
CA GLU A 8 -3.95 3.05 8.22
C GLU A 8 -3.12 1.84 8.64
N GLU A 9 -3.70 0.66 8.54
CA GLU A 9 -2.97 -0.57 8.89
C GLU A 9 -1.80 -0.81 7.94
N ALA A 10 -1.99 -0.55 6.65
CA ALA A 10 -0.92 -0.70 5.68
C ALA A 10 0.23 0.27 5.96
N ALA A 11 -0.11 1.51 6.32
CA ALA A 11 0.90 2.50 6.68
C ALA A 11 1.70 2.03 7.89
N GLU A 12 1.02 1.53 8.91
CA GLU A 12 1.70 1.05 10.12
C GLU A 12 2.57 -0.15 9.81
N ALA A 13 2.04 -1.09 9.04
CA ALA A 13 2.76 -2.33 8.73
C ALA A 13 4.00 -2.09 7.88
N THR A 14 3.98 -1.09 7.00
CA THR A 14 5.09 -0.80 6.10
C THR A 14 6.03 0.26 6.64
N GLY A 15 5.61 1.01 7.66
CA GLY A 15 6.40 2.12 8.16
C GLY A 15 6.26 3.41 7.36
N TYR A 16 5.42 3.41 6.34
CA TYR A 16 5.14 4.61 5.55
C TYR A 16 3.98 5.38 6.16
N SER A 17 3.81 6.62 5.71
CA SER A 17 2.66 7.42 6.12
C SER A 17 1.42 7.02 5.31
N THR A 18 0.25 7.39 5.83
CA THR A 18 -0.99 7.15 5.09
C THR A 18 -1.01 7.95 3.79
N ASP A 19 -0.36 9.12 3.76
CA ASP A 19 -0.26 9.92 2.53
C ASP A 19 0.50 9.16 1.45
N THR A 20 1.58 8.49 1.82
CA THR A 20 2.37 7.70 0.88
C THR A 20 1.53 6.57 0.31
N ILE A 21 0.78 5.87 1.17
CA ILE A 21 -0.09 4.78 0.73
C ILE A 21 -1.17 5.31 -0.21
N ARG A 22 -1.81 6.43 0.14
CA ARG A 22 -2.85 7.02 -0.70
C ARG A 22 -2.31 7.48 -2.04
N ARG A 23 -1.10 8.02 -2.06
CA ARG A 23 -0.47 8.44 -3.30
C ARG A 23 -0.20 7.25 -4.21
N ALA A 24 0.27 6.14 -3.66
CA ALA A 24 0.49 4.93 -4.44
C ALA A 24 -0.82 4.42 -5.05
N ILE A 25 -1.91 4.50 -4.29
CA ILE A 25 -3.22 4.09 -4.78
C ILE A 25 -3.66 5.03 -5.90
N ARG A 26 -3.50 6.33 -5.71
CA ARG A 26 -3.91 7.33 -6.70
C ARG A 26 -3.13 7.17 -8.01
N ASN A 27 -1.86 6.80 -7.91
CA ASN A 27 -1.00 6.61 -9.08
C ASN A 27 -1.15 5.21 -9.68
N SER A 28 -2.08 4.40 -9.17
CA SER A 28 -2.31 3.03 -9.64
C SER A 28 -1.14 2.10 -9.41
N ASP A 29 -0.22 2.47 -8.52
CA ASP A 29 0.89 1.60 -8.14
C ASP A 29 0.44 0.53 -7.16
N LEU A 30 -0.63 0.81 -6.43
CA LEU A 30 -1.15 -0.08 -5.40
C LEU A 30 -2.64 -0.24 -5.63
N THR A 31 -3.08 -1.47 -5.78
CA THR A 31 -4.48 -1.77 -6.04
C THR A 31 -5.25 -1.88 -4.72
N VAL A 32 -6.44 -1.28 -4.68
CA VAL A 32 -7.33 -1.41 -3.54
C VAL A 32 -8.64 -2.03 -4.00
N ARG A 33 -9.31 -2.66 -3.06
CA ARG A 33 -10.66 -3.19 -3.27
C ARG A 33 -11.54 -2.59 -2.19
N TYR A 34 -12.83 -2.63 -2.43
CA TYR A 34 -13.77 -1.99 -1.51
C TYR A 34 -14.69 -3.05 -0.92
N ALA A 35 -14.62 -3.19 0.40
CA ALA A 35 -15.61 -3.96 1.16
C ALA A 35 -16.59 -2.92 1.69
N ASN A 36 -17.80 -2.91 1.17
CA ASN A 36 -18.75 -1.82 1.39
C ASN A 36 -18.14 -0.54 0.81
N SER A 37 -17.94 0.49 1.60
CA SER A 37 -17.36 1.75 1.12
C SER A 37 -15.92 1.94 1.55
N LYS A 38 -15.34 0.93 2.21
CA LYS A 38 -14.00 1.10 2.80
C LYS A 38 -12.95 0.44 1.93
N PRO A 39 -11.86 1.16 1.63
CA PRO A 39 -10.78 0.56 0.85
C PRO A 39 -10.00 -0.43 1.69
N VAL A 40 -9.69 -1.57 1.10
CA VAL A 40 -8.82 -2.57 1.70
C VAL A 40 -7.75 -2.95 0.69
N ILE A 41 -6.58 -3.31 1.18
CA ILE A 41 -5.44 -3.69 0.37
C ILE A 41 -5.13 -5.14 0.69
N LEU A 42 -5.18 -6.01 -0.31
CA LEU A 42 -4.84 -7.41 -0.10
C LEU A 42 -3.37 -7.53 0.28
N THR A 43 -3.08 -8.45 1.20
CA THR A 43 -1.72 -8.68 1.67
C THR A 43 -0.77 -8.94 0.51
N THR A 44 -1.20 -9.75 -0.47
CA THR A 44 -0.36 -10.06 -1.63
C THR A 44 -0.09 -8.81 -2.47
N GLU A 45 -1.08 -7.95 -2.62
CA GLU A 45 -0.90 -6.72 -3.40
C GLU A 45 0.02 -5.73 -2.69
N LEU A 46 -0.07 -5.67 -1.38
CA LEU A 46 0.84 -4.83 -0.61
C LEU A 46 2.28 -5.35 -0.73
N GLN A 47 2.46 -6.66 -0.65
CA GLN A 47 3.77 -7.27 -0.81
C GLN A 47 4.34 -7.03 -2.21
N ASP A 48 3.50 -7.16 -3.24
CA ASP A 48 3.92 -6.92 -4.61
C ASP A 48 4.37 -5.48 -4.82
N TRP A 49 3.63 -4.54 -4.26
CA TRP A 49 4.00 -3.13 -4.34
C TRP A 49 5.35 -2.88 -3.68
N LEU A 50 5.55 -3.41 -2.48
CA LEU A 50 6.80 -3.24 -1.76
C LEU A 50 7.97 -3.85 -2.54
N SER A 51 7.75 -5.02 -3.15
CA SER A 51 8.79 -5.71 -3.92
C SER A 51 9.18 -4.94 -5.17
N ALA A 52 8.26 -4.15 -5.71
CA ALA A 52 8.49 -3.37 -6.92
C ALA A 52 9.16 -2.03 -6.65
N LEU A 53 9.31 -1.65 -5.40
CA LEU A 53 9.96 -0.38 -5.06
C LEU A 53 11.45 -0.44 -5.41
N PRO A 54 12.06 0.72 -5.75
CA PRO A 54 13.47 0.76 -6.07
C PRO A 54 14.33 0.28 -4.91
N THR A 55 15.41 -0.40 -5.23
CA THR A 55 16.34 -0.86 -4.20
C THR A 55 17.35 0.21 -3.81
N GLU A 56 17.38 1.32 -4.55
CA GLU A 56 18.27 2.43 -4.25
C GLU A 56 17.46 3.70 -4.05
N ALA A 57 17.95 4.55 -3.16
CA ALA A 57 17.29 5.83 -2.92
C ALA A 57 17.34 6.68 -4.19
N PRO A 58 16.26 7.43 -4.50
CA PRO A 58 16.28 8.30 -5.66
C PRO A 58 17.32 9.40 -5.49
N LYS A 59 17.95 9.77 -6.60
CA LYS A 59 18.88 10.90 -6.60
C LYS A 59 18.11 12.20 -6.69
N ARG A 60 18.67 13.21 -6.09
CA ARG A 60 18.10 14.55 -6.13
C ARG A 60 18.90 15.44 -7.04
#